data_07112e180dcc09ae5f99929e04a69df0
#
_entry.id   07112e180dcc09ae5f99929e04a69df0
#
_cell.length_a   1.000
_cell.length_b   1.000
_cell.length_c   1.000
_cell.angle_alpha   90.00
_cell.angle_beta   90.00
_cell.angle_gamma   90.00
#
_symmetry.space_group_name_H-M   'P 1'
#
loop_
_entity.id
_entity.type
_entity.pdbx_description
1 polymer ?
#
loop_
_entity_poly.entity_id
_entity_poly.type
_entity_poly.pdbx_seq_one_letter_code
_entity_poly.pdbx_strand_id
1 'polypeptide(L)'
;MTAVKDHLIANNNTINWIPESIGKGRFGDWLTNVQDWGLSRNRYWGTPLNIWQCSCGHMHAIGSKEELKKMSPDCPDNIELHRPFIDQVHVTCPKCGKPMTRVPEVIDCWFDSGSMPFAQYHYPFENKKVFEKNFPADFISEAVDQTRGWFYSLLAESTLLFNKAPYKNVIVLGHVQDENGQKMSKSKGNAVDPFDALEQHGADAIRWYFYSNSAPWLPNRFHADAVTEGQRKFMGTLWNTYAFYVLYANIDEFDPTKYSLEYDKLSVMDKWLLSRLNSCVKTVDDCLANYKIPETTKALQAFVDDMSNWYVRRSRQRFWAKGMEQDKINAYMTLYTALVTFIKASAPMIPFMTEDIYQNLVKSVNPDAPESIHLCDFPAVDEAMIDEKLEQDMGEVLDIVVLGRAARNASGIKNRQPIGQMFVNGEAALTDYYKQIIEGELNVKDVIFKDDVSDLTDYTFKPQMRILGPKYGKDLGKIRNILANLNGSAAKKELDANGFLTIELNDGKINLLPEELLIDMSQKEGYVSQADHGVTVVLDTNLTPALLEEGFVREIISKVQTMRKEAGFEVTDHITVYEEGNDKIKEVMTKYTDEIKNDVLADDMCLDAEGGYSKEWDINGEKVRLGVEKKM
;
A
#
# COMPACT_ATOMS: atom_id res chain seq x y z
N MET A 1 -35.22 24.34 -14.56
CA MET A 1 -33.75 24.19 -14.36
C MET A 1 -32.96 25.23 -15.13
N THR A 2 -33.39 25.54 -16.33
CA THR A 2 -32.78 26.60 -17.15
C THR A 2 -32.74 27.98 -16.47
N ALA A 3 -33.80 28.34 -15.73
CA ALA A 3 -33.88 29.61 -14.97
C ALA A 3 -32.89 29.72 -13.80
N VAL A 4 -32.39 28.60 -13.27
CA VAL A 4 -31.46 28.55 -12.13
C VAL A 4 -30.07 28.01 -12.53
N LYS A 5 -29.79 27.94 -13.83
CA LYS A 5 -28.55 27.37 -14.38
C LYS A 5 -27.30 27.99 -13.77
N ASP A 6 -27.24 29.31 -13.69
CA ASP A 6 -26.06 30.02 -13.15
C ASP A 6 -25.84 29.72 -11.66
N HIS A 7 -26.91 29.53 -10.88
CA HIS A 7 -26.83 29.09 -9.49
C HIS A 7 -26.34 27.64 -9.39
N LEU A 8 -26.79 26.74 -10.26
CA LEU A 8 -26.29 25.36 -10.31
C LEU A 8 -24.78 25.30 -10.56
N ILE A 9 -24.30 26.09 -11.53
CA ILE A 9 -22.88 26.18 -11.87
C ILE A 9 -22.09 26.79 -10.70
N ALA A 10 -22.59 27.86 -10.11
CA ALA A 10 -21.96 28.49 -8.95
C ALA A 10 -21.84 27.53 -7.77
N ASN A 11 -22.92 26.84 -7.43
CA ASN A 11 -22.93 25.84 -6.36
C ASN A 11 -21.99 24.66 -6.68
N ASN A 12 -21.97 24.14 -7.90
CA ASN A 12 -21.04 23.09 -8.33
C ASN A 12 -19.57 23.50 -8.13
N ASN A 13 -19.23 24.75 -8.39
CA ASN A 13 -17.86 25.25 -8.24
C ASN A 13 -17.39 25.34 -6.78
N THR A 14 -18.29 25.18 -5.80
CA THR A 14 -17.94 25.12 -4.37
C THR A 14 -17.62 23.70 -3.91
N ILE A 15 -17.90 22.68 -4.72
CA ILE A 15 -17.71 21.28 -4.38
C ILE A 15 -16.29 20.83 -4.69
N ASN A 16 -15.66 20.15 -3.75
CA ASN A 16 -14.39 19.48 -3.98
C ASN A 16 -14.63 18.13 -4.71
N TRP A 17 -14.45 18.15 -6.02
CA TRP A 17 -14.55 16.96 -6.86
C TRP A 17 -13.24 16.20 -6.94
N ILE A 18 -13.29 14.90 -6.72
CA ILE A 18 -12.15 14.00 -6.82
C ILE A 18 -12.48 12.91 -7.86
N PRO A 19 -11.92 13.00 -9.09
CA PRO A 19 -11.01 14.05 -9.57
C PRO A 19 -11.75 15.34 -10.00
N GLU A 20 -11.07 16.44 -9.88
CA GLU A 20 -11.59 17.78 -10.25
C GLU A 20 -12.11 17.85 -11.70
N SER A 21 -11.49 17.09 -12.60
CA SER A 21 -11.87 17.01 -14.01
C SER A 21 -13.32 16.56 -14.26
N ILE A 22 -13.91 15.78 -13.36
CA ILE A 22 -15.31 15.37 -13.47
C ILE A 22 -16.25 16.53 -13.15
N GLY A 23 -15.96 17.29 -12.10
CA GLY A 23 -16.77 18.45 -11.71
C GLY A 23 -16.73 19.58 -12.73
N LYS A 24 -15.56 19.88 -13.26
CA LYS A 24 -15.37 20.94 -14.29
C LYS A 24 -15.77 20.49 -15.68
N GLY A 25 -15.43 19.26 -16.08
CA GLY A 25 -15.72 18.70 -17.39
C GLY A 25 -17.11 18.07 -17.45
N ARG A 26 -17.17 16.71 -17.34
CA ARG A 26 -18.41 15.93 -17.57
C ARG A 26 -19.65 16.50 -16.86
N PHE A 27 -19.54 16.89 -15.59
CA PHE A 27 -20.68 17.42 -14.83
C PHE A 27 -20.88 18.92 -15.11
N GLY A 28 -19.82 19.72 -15.17
CA GLY A 28 -19.91 21.14 -15.52
C GLY A 28 -20.47 21.38 -16.91
N ASP A 29 -20.06 20.60 -17.90
CA ASP A 29 -20.61 20.63 -19.27
C ASP A 29 -22.11 20.28 -19.30
N TRP A 30 -22.51 19.30 -18.48
CA TRP A 30 -23.91 18.94 -18.32
C TRP A 30 -24.74 20.11 -17.76
N LEU A 31 -24.25 20.76 -16.71
CA LEU A 31 -24.93 21.91 -16.10
C LEU A 31 -25.02 23.11 -17.05
N THR A 32 -23.99 23.36 -17.84
CA THR A 32 -23.97 24.42 -18.85
C THR A 32 -25.07 24.22 -19.91
N ASN A 33 -25.39 22.96 -20.22
CA ASN A 33 -26.39 22.56 -21.21
C ASN A 33 -27.68 22.01 -20.56
N VAL A 34 -27.93 22.34 -19.28
CA VAL A 34 -29.06 21.80 -18.52
C VAL A 34 -30.38 22.14 -19.19
N GLN A 35 -31.27 21.14 -19.27
CA GLN A 35 -32.65 21.27 -19.73
C GLN A 35 -33.60 21.27 -18.50
N ASP A 36 -34.84 21.75 -18.73
CA ASP A 36 -35.83 21.69 -17.67
C ASP A 36 -36.19 20.23 -17.36
N TRP A 37 -36.33 19.93 -16.09
CA TRP A 37 -36.61 18.59 -15.59
C TRP A 37 -38.10 18.36 -15.44
N GLY A 38 -38.66 17.50 -16.31
CA GLY A 38 -40.04 17.06 -16.18
C GLY A 38 -40.18 16.06 -15.03
N LEU A 39 -40.86 16.46 -13.94
CA LEU A 39 -40.96 15.66 -12.73
C LEU A 39 -42.06 14.61 -12.77
N SER A 40 -43.10 14.76 -13.61
CA SER A 40 -44.21 13.82 -13.67
C SER A 40 -43.85 12.53 -14.42
N ARG A 41 -44.33 11.39 -13.91
CA ARG A 41 -44.18 10.06 -14.52
C ARG A 41 -45.53 9.37 -14.58
N ASN A 42 -45.87 8.81 -15.74
CA ASN A 42 -47.06 7.99 -15.91
C ASN A 42 -46.74 6.53 -15.53
N ARG A 43 -46.77 6.28 -14.22
CA ARG A 43 -46.54 4.96 -13.61
C ARG A 43 -47.53 4.73 -12.48
N TYR A 44 -47.81 3.45 -12.20
CA TYR A 44 -48.68 3.09 -11.08
C TYR A 44 -47.97 3.28 -9.73
N TRP A 45 -46.75 2.76 -9.60
CA TRP A 45 -45.98 2.80 -8.36
C TRP A 45 -44.96 3.95 -8.34
N GLY A 46 -44.90 4.63 -7.23
CA GLY A 46 -44.02 5.76 -6.96
C GLY A 46 -44.70 6.74 -6.01
N THR A 47 -44.01 7.81 -5.64
CA THR A 47 -44.55 8.91 -4.79
C THR A 47 -45.60 9.70 -5.61
N PRO A 48 -46.88 9.68 -5.22
CA PRO A 48 -47.93 10.40 -5.95
C PRO A 48 -47.66 11.92 -5.92
N LEU A 49 -47.85 12.58 -7.07
CA LEU A 49 -47.83 14.04 -7.12
C LEU A 49 -48.94 14.60 -6.23
N ASN A 50 -48.55 15.52 -5.35
CA ASN A 50 -49.45 16.16 -4.40
C ASN A 50 -50.28 17.32 -5.00
N ILE A 51 -50.76 17.11 -6.27
CA ILE A 51 -51.48 18.14 -7.01
C ILE A 51 -52.92 17.67 -7.29
N TRP A 52 -53.85 18.50 -6.92
CA TRP A 52 -55.28 18.33 -7.25
C TRP A 52 -55.70 19.33 -8.29
N GLN A 53 -56.50 18.88 -9.23
CA GLN A 53 -57.04 19.68 -10.36
C GLN A 53 -58.54 19.77 -10.29
N CYS A 54 -59.05 20.97 -10.48
CA CYS A 54 -60.48 21.26 -10.56
C CYS A 54 -60.97 21.36 -12.01
N SER A 55 -62.23 21.03 -12.25
CA SER A 55 -62.91 21.25 -13.53
C SER A 55 -62.94 22.73 -13.95
N CYS A 56 -62.73 23.69 -13.06
CA CYS A 56 -62.59 25.12 -13.37
C CYS A 56 -61.19 25.50 -13.87
N GLY A 57 -60.24 24.53 -14.02
CA GLY A 57 -58.87 24.77 -14.40
C GLY A 57 -57.94 25.14 -13.27
N HIS A 58 -58.45 25.29 -12.04
CA HIS A 58 -57.58 25.56 -10.87
C HIS A 58 -56.80 24.31 -10.46
N MET A 59 -55.53 24.46 -10.20
CA MET A 59 -54.67 23.43 -9.61
C MET A 59 -54.19 23.89 -8.23
N HIS A 60 -54.11 22.96 -7.27
CA HIS A 60 -53.64 23.20 -5.94
C HIS A 60 -52.66 22.11 -5.52
N ALA A 61 -51.51 22.50 -4.99
CA ALA A 61 -50.51 21.58 -4.44
C ALA A 61 -50.64 21.53 -2.92
N ILE A 62 -50.90 20.34 -2.38
CA ILE A 62 -51.05 20.10 -0.93
C ILE A 62 -49.68 19.93 -0.31
N GLY A 63 -49.36 20.71 0.72
CA GLY A 63 -48.05 20.71 1.38
C GLY A 63 -47.93 19.82 2.63
N SER A 64 -49.07 19.40 3.21
CA SER A 64 -49.06 18.54 4.42
C SER A 64 -50.32 17.70 4.57
N LYS A 65 -50.27 16.68 5.47
CA LYS A 65 -51.45 15.89 5.83
C LYS A 65 -52.52 16.78 6.53
N GLU A 66 -52.10 17.75 7.29
CA GLU A 66 -52.98 18.70 7.99
C GLU A 66 -53.71 19.58 6.98
N GLU A 67 -53.03 20.08 5.97
CA GLU A 67 -53.66 20.82 4.87
C GLU A 67 -54.64 19.95 4.08
N LEU A 68 -54.24 18.71 3.77
CA LEU A 68 -55.10 17.75 3.08
C LEU A 68 -56.39 17.52 3.85
N LYS A 69 -56.32 17.24 5.15
CA LYS A 69 -57.49 17.06 6.03
C LYS A 69 -58.34 18.31 6.14
N LYS A 70 -57.73 19.48 6.21
CA LYS A 70 -58.46 20.76 6.28
C LYS A 70 -59.23 21.04 5.00
N MET A 71 -58.69 20.64 3.86
CA MET A 71 -59.33 20.87 2.55
C MET A 71 -60.23 19.72 2.10
N SER A 72 -60.15 18.55 2.72
CA SER A 72 -60.94 17.35 2.43
C SER A 72 -61.62 16.86 3.70
N PRO A 73 -62.89 17.17 3.95
CA PRO A 73 -63.62 16.68 5.11
C PRO A 73 -63.68 15.16 5.25
N ASP A 74 -63.63 14.47 4.11
CA ASP A 74 -63.71 12.99 4.05
C ASP A 74 -62.33 12.29 4.08
N CYS A 75 -61.23 13.02 4.29
CA CYS A 75 -59.90 12.45 4.39
C CYS A 75 -59.71 11.65 5.68
N PRO A 76 -59.40 10.35 5.63
CA PRO A 76 -59.17 9.54 6.82
C PRO A 76 -57.99 10.05 7.65
N ASP A 77 -58.08 9.91 8.99
CA ASP A 77 -57.01 10.32 9.90
C ASP A 77 -55.68 9.60 9.66
N ASN A 78 -55.75 8.34 9.25
CA ASN A 78 -54.62 7.49 8.95
C ASN A 78 -54.40 7.30 7.44
N ILE A 79 -54.69 8.33 6.63
CA ILE A 79 -54.55 8.24 5.17
C ILE A 79 -53.21 7.70 4.75
N GLU A 80 -53.24 6.68 3.90
CA GLU A 80 -52.08 6.15 3.16
C GLU A 80 -51.86 7.03 1.92
N LEU A 81 -50.68 7.64 1.81
CA LEU A 81 -50.36 8.61 0.76
C LEU A 81 -50.01 7.97 -0.58
N HIS A 82 -49.93 6.62 -0.68
CA HIS A 82 -49.70 5.91 -1.91
C HIS A 82 -51.01 5.59 -2.65
N ARG A 83 -50.88 5.26 -3.91
CA ARG A 83 -52.00 4.73 -4.72
C ARG A 83 -52.37 3.31 -4.27
N PRO A 84 -53.67 2.93 -4.29
CA PRO A 84 -54.80 3.70 -4.82
C PRO A 84 -55.44 4.64 -3.77
N PHE A 85 -55.00 4.65 -2.54
CA PHE A 85 -55.68 5.30 -1.41
C PHE A 85 -55.80 6.81 -1.56
N ILE A 86 -54.69 7.51 -1.87
CA ILE A 86 -54.65 8.95 -2.06
C ILE A 86 -55.49 9.44 -3.23
N ASP A 87 -55.68 8.58 -4.26
CA ASP A 87 -56.49 8.90 -5.45
C ASP A 87 -57.97 9.02 -5.16
N GLN A 88 -58.44 8.48 -4.01
CA GLN A 88 -59.80 8.53 -3.57
C GLN A 88 -60.13 9.79 -2.75
N VAL A 89 -59.11 10.56 -2.38
CA VAL A 89 -59.26 11.78 -1.59
C VAL A 89 -59.57 12.97 -2.51
N HIS A 90 -60.69 13.63 -2.29
CA HIS A 90 -61.10 14.82 -3.01
C HIS A 90 -60.98 16.03 -2.12
N VAL A 91 -60.37 17.11 -2.60
CA VAL A 91 -60.24 18.37 -1.84
C VAL A 91 -61.20 19.42 -2.41
N THR A 92 -61.63 20.33 -1.57
CA THR A 92 -62.53 21.41 -1.98
C THR A 92 -61.75 22.50 -2.69
N CYS A 93 -62.17 22.87 -3.89
CA CYS A 93 -61.51 23.92 -4.66
C CYS A 93 -61.65 25.28 -3.99
N PRO A 94 -60.54 25.96 -3.63
CA PRO A 94 -60.62 27.26 -3.00
C PRO A 94 -61.16 28.38 -3.89
N LYS A 95 -61.19 28.13 -5.22
CA LYS A 95 -61.65 29.11 -6.19
C LYS A 95 -63.13 29.02 -6.53
N CYS A 96 -63.70 27.82 -6.58
CA CYS A 96 -65.08 27.61 -7.04
C CYS A 96 -65.91 26.70 -6.13
N GLY A 97 -65.36 26.14 -5.07
CA GLY A 97 -66.05 25.26 -4.12
C GLY A 97 -66.34 23.83 -4.64
N LYS A 98 -65.98 23.49 -5.87
CA LYS A 98 -66.19 22.15 -6.42
C LYS A 98 -65.14 21.16 -5.97
N PRO A 99 -65.41 19.85 -5.97
CA PRO A 99 -64.40 18.84 -5.66
C PRO A 99 -63.28 18.83 -6.73
N MET A 100 -62.04 18.69 -6.29
CA MET A 100 -60.84 18.52 -7.10
C MET A 100 -60.38 17.07 -7.02
N THR A 101 -59.84 16.57 -8.09
CA THR A 101 -59.28 15.22 -8.17
C THR A 101 -57.76 15.30 -8.32
N ARG A 102 -57.02 14.41 -7.64
CA ARG A 102 -55.60 14.33 -7.76
C ARG A 102 -55.20 13.95 -9.21
N VAL A 103 -54.11 14.53 -9.73
CA VAL A 103 -53.53 14.13 -11.02
C VAL A 103 -52.99 12.69 -10.91
N PRO A 104 -53.14 11.85 -11.96
CA PRO A 104 -52.83 10.42 -11.82
C PRO A 104 -51.31 10.10 -11.78
N GLU A 105 -50.47 11.07 -12.12
CA GLU A 105 -49.04 10.88 -12.22
C GLU A 105 -48.39 10.72 -10.85
N VAL A 106 -47.20 10.09 -10.85
CA VAL A 106 -46.27 10.04 -9.72
C VAL A 106 -45.06 10.92 -10.04
N ILE A 107 -44.31 11.29 -8.99
CA ILE A 107 -43.07 12.07 -9.14
C ILE A 107 -41.94 11.17 -9.66
N ASP A 108 -40.96 11.75 -10.30
CA ASP A 108 -39.73 11.07 -10.71
C ASP A 108 -38.97 10.56 -9.46
N CYS A 109 -38.56 9.30 -9.46
CA CYS A 109 -37.79 8.69 -8.37
C CYS A 109 -36.47 9.40 -8.09
N TRP A 110 -35.90 10.10 -9.08
CA TRP A 110 -34.72 10.92 -8.90
C TRP A 110 -34.99 12.15 -8.01
N PHE A 111 -36.23 12.65 -7.98
CA PHE A 111 -36.64 13.68 -7.04
C PHE A 111 -36.67 13.11 -5.62
N ASP A 112 -37.26 11.94 -5.42
CA ASP A 112 -37.28 11.31 -4.08
C ASP A 112 -35.84 11.11 -3.55
N SER A 113 -34.91 10.64 -4.38
CA SER A 113 -33.50 10.46 -4.00
C SER A 113 -32.76 11.78 -3.81
N GLY A 114 -33.09 12.81 -4.58
CA GLY A 114 -32.49 14.14 -4.48
C GLY A 114 -32.94 14.90 -3.21
N SER A 115 -34.14 14.57 -2.70
CA SER A 115 -34.70 15.18 -1.48
C SER A 115 -34.09 14.61 -0.18
N MET A 116 -33.31 13.55 -0.23
CA MET A 116 -32.75 12.85 0.93
C MET A 116 -32.09 13.77 1.96
N PRO A 117 -31.27 14.79 1.58
CA PRO A 117 -30.58 15.63 2.57
C PRO A 117 -31.50 16.33 3.57
N PHE A 118 -32.73 16.64 3.20
CA PHE A 118 -33.69 17.32 4.05
C PHE A 118 -34.87 16.42 4.44
N ALA A 119 -35.31 15.54 3.54
CA ALA A 119 -36.46 14.66 3.80
C ALA A 119 -36.19 13.65 4.93
N GLN A 120 -34.98 13.13 5.08
CA GLN A 120 -34.61 12.22 6.17
C GLN A 120 -34.78 12.83 7.56
N TYR A 121 -34.74 14.14 7.68
CA TYR A 121 -34.90 14.87 8.92
C TYR A 121 -36.32 15.40 9.09
N HIS A 122 -37.22 15.16 8.12
CA HIS A 122 -38.55 15.80 8.04
C HIS A 122 -38.45 17.34 8.15
N TYR A 123 -37.39 17.92 7.59
CA TYR A 123 -37.20 19.37 7.54
C TYR A 123 -38.20 20.01 6.56
N PRO A 124 -38.77 21.19 6.85
CA PRO A 124 -38.47 22.09 7.99
C PRO A 124 -39.34 21.85 9.24
N PHE A 125 -40.19 20.82 9.27
CA PHE A 125 -41.17 20.61 10.31
C PHE A 125 -40.55 20.02 11.59
N GLU A 126 -39.55 19.16 11.46
CA GLU A 126 -38.84 18.51 12.55
C GLU A 126 -37.33 18.62 12.36
N ASN A 127 -36.56 18.29 13.41
CA ASN A 127 -35.10 18.11 13.38
C ASN A 127 -34.30 19.26 12.74
N LYS A 128 -34.85 20.50 12.75
CA LYS A 128 -34.22 21.65 12.08
C LYS A 128 -32.76 21.86 12.47
N LYS A 129 -32.43 21.77 13.77
CA LYS A 129 -31.07 21.96 14.28
C LYS A 129 -30.11 20.86 13.79
N VAL A 130 -30.60 19.62 13.65
CA VAL A 130 -29.82 18.50 13.17
C VAL A 130 -29.52 18.70 11.69
N PHE A 131 -30.50 19.07 10.88
CA PHE A 131 -30.32 19.41 9.48
C PHE A 131 -29.30 20.53 9.30
N GLU A 132 -29.49 21.67 10.00
CA GLU A 132 -28.60 22.83 9.89
C GLU A 132 -27.14 22.50 10.23
N LYS A 133 -26.89 21.55 11.15
CA LYS A 133 -25.56 21.08 11.51
C LYS A 133 -24.94 20.17 10.45
N ASN A 134 -25.74 19.34 9.78
CA ASN A 134 -25.27 18.29 8.89
C ASN A 134 -25.39 18.64 7.40
N PHE A 135 -25.91 19.83 7.08
CA PHE A 135 -26.09 20.27 5.69
C PHE A 135 -25.20 21.49 5.36
N PRO A 136 -24.38 21.40 4.29
CA PRO A 136 -24.19 20.30 3.36
C PRO A 136 -23.51 19.08 3.99
N ALA A 137 -23.73 17.90 3.41
CA ALA A 137 -23.02 16.69 3.80
C ALA A 137 -21.50 16.89 3.61
N ASP A 138 -20.68 16.33 4.50
CA ASP A 138 -19.24 16.46 4.40
C ASP A 138 -18.67 15.66 3.24
N PHE A 139 -19.25 14.49 2.93
CA PHE A 139 -18.76 13.58 1.92
C PHE A 139 -19.86 12.71 1.31
N ILE A 140 -19.77 12.49 -0.02
CA ILE A 140 -20.53 11.46 -0.73
C ILE A 140 -19.61 10.73 -1.72
N SER A 141 -19.98 9.53 -2.15
CA SER A 141 -19.25 8.78 -3.17
C SER A 141 -20.20 7.86 -3.93
N GLU A 142 -20.11 7.91 -5.25
CA GLU A 142 -20.81 7.02 -6.18
C GLU A 142 -20.08 6.97 -7.54
N ALA A 143 -20.53 6.11 -8.44
CA ALA A 143 -19.92 5.96 -9.75
C ALA A 143 -20.19 7.15 -10.70
N VAL A 144 -19.38 7.27 -11.73
CA VAL A 144 -19.36 8.39 -12.68
C VAL A 144 -20.68 8.61 -13.44
N ASP A 145 -21.51 7.57 -13.59
CA ASP A 145 -22.83 7.67 -14.20
C ASP A 145 -23.78 8.56 -13.37
N GLN A 146 -23.56 8.70 -12.07
CA GLN A 146 -24.35 9.55 -11.17
C GLN A 146 -24.17 11.05 -11.41
N THR A 147 -23.24 11.46 -12.25
CA THR A 147 -23.22 12.83 -12.80
C THR A 147 -24.49 13.19 -13.58
N ARG A 148 -25.23 12.17 -14.06
CA ARG A 148 -26.54 12.30 -14.73
C ARG A 148 -27.64 11.53 -13.96
N GLY A 149 -27.50 11.46 -12.66
CA GLY A 149 -28.40 10.80 -11.73
C GLY A 149 -28.38 11.50 -10.39
N TRP A 150 -27.94 10.81 -9.36
CA TRP A 150 -28.04 11.27 -7.97
C TRP A 150 -27.25 12.55 -7.68
N PHE A 151 -26.02 12.69 -8.21
CA PHE A 151 -25.26 13.94 -7.98
C PHE A 151 -25.99 15.16 -8.54
N TYR A 152 -26.67 15.00 -9.70
CA TYR A 152 -27.44 16.07 -10.30
C TYR A 152 -28.74 16.35 -9.53
N SER A 153 -29.53 15.34 -9.16
CA SER A 153 -30.80 15.56 -8.45
C SER A 153 -30.59 16.20 -7.08
N LEU A 154 -29.56 15.77 -6.34
CA LEU A 154 -29.13 16.43 -5.09
C LEU A 154 -28.81 17.91 -5.29
N LEU A 155 -27.98 18.23 -6.30
CA LEU A 155 -27.59 19.64 -6.58
C LEU A 155 -28.77 20.47 -7.06
N ALA A 156 -29.64 19.89 -7.89
CA ALA A 156 -30.81 20.56 -8.44
C ALA A 156 -31.78 21.01 -7.35
N GLU A 157 -32.18 20.08 -6.48
CA GLU A 157 -33.12 20.36 -5.40
C GLU A 157 -32.53 21.28 -4.33
N SER A 158 -31.28 21.05 -3.95
CA SER A 158 -30.57 21.91 -3.02
C SER A 158 -30.42 23.33 -3.53
N THR A 159 -30.14 23.51 -4.82
CA THR A 159 -30.07 24.82 -5.43
C THR A 159 -31.42 25.53 -5.46
N LEU A 160 -32.51 24.79 -5.78
CA LEU A 160 -33.86 25.36 -5.80
C LEU A 160 -34.35 25.79 -4.42
N LEU A 161 -34.06 24.99 -3.38
CA LEU A 161 -34.58 25.20 -2.02
C LEU A 161 -33.70 26.10 -1.16
N PHE A 162 -32.38 25.97 -1.28
CA PHE A 162 -31.41 26.57 -0.37
C PHE A 162 -30.37 27.45 -1.07
N ASN A 163 -30.30 27.43 -2.39
CA ASN A 163 -29.25 28.04 -3.20
C ASN A 163 -27.84 27.69 -2.69
N LYS A 164 -27.61 26.42 -2.38
CA LYS A 164 -26.38 25.92 -1.78
C LYS A 164 -26.07 24.51 -2.30
N ALA A 165 -24.78 24.17 -2.40
CA ALA A 165 -24.37 22.81 -2.73
C ALA A 165 -24.80 21.84 -1.62
N PRO A 166 -25.28 20.61 -1.94
CA PRO A 166 -25.77 19.65 -0.95
C PRO A 166 -24.67 18.83 -0.27
N TYR A 167 -23.44 18.84 -0.83
CA TYR A 167 -22.27 18.14 -0.31
C TYR A 167 -21.01 18.97 -0.58
N LYS A 168 -19.99 18.76 0.29
CA LYS A 168 -18.71 19.48 0.23
C LYS A 168 -17.69 18.74 -0.62
N ASN A 169 -17.59 17.41 -0.43
CA ASN A 169 -16.61 16.56 -1.07
C ASN A 169 -17.29 15.37 -1.76
N VAL A 170 -16.78 14.98 -2.93
CA VAL A 170 -17.26 13.81 -3.66
C VAL A 170 -16.11 13.07 -4.33
N ILE A 171 -15.97 11.78 -4.01
CA ILE A 171 -15.13 10.86 -4.79
C ILE A 171 -16.01 10.19 -5.83
N VAL A 172 -15.64 10.37 -7.10
CA VAL A 172 -16.34 9.75 -8.21
C VAL A 172 -15.65 8.44 -8.56
N LEU A 173 -16.37 7.33 -8.49
CA LEU A 173 -15.80 6.00 -8.71
C LEU A 173 -15.82 5.62 -10.19
N GLY A 174 -14.76 4.93 -10.62
CA GLY A 174 -14.70 4.23 -11.89
C GLY A 174 -15.55 2.94 -11.86
N HIS A 175 -15.83 2.39 -13.03
CA HIS A 175 -16.53 1.11 -13.12
C HIS A 175 -15.62 -0.07 -12.80
N VAL A 176 -16.16 -1.08 -12.11
CA VAL A 176 -15.49 -2.37 -11.95
C VAL A 176 -15.68 -3.17 -13.24
N GLN A 177 -14.57 -3.68 -13.77
CA GLN A 177 -14.50 -4.45 -15.01
C GLN A 177 -14.01 -5.87 -14.72
N ASP A 178 -14.22 -6.79 -15.64
CA ASP A 178 -13.63 -8.12 -15.58
C ASP A 178 -12.10 -8.08 -15.79
N GLU A 179 -11.44 -9.22 -15.68
CA GLU A 179 -9.99 -9.36 -15.86
C GLU A 179 -9.48 -8.86 -17.22
N ASN A 180 -10.34 -8.90 -18.26
CA ASN A 180 -10.03 -8.44 -19.61
C ASN A 180 -10.35 -6.95 -19.83
N GLY A 181 -10.81 -6.25 -18.79
CA GLY A 181 -11.21 -4.84 -18.88
C GLY A 181 -12.55 -4.60 -19.55
N GLN A 182 -13.43 -5.62 -19.59
CA GLN A 182 -14.77 -5.47 -20.13
C GLN A 182 -15.79 -5.20 -19.02
N LYS A 183 -16.84 -4.47 -19.36
CA LYS A 183 -17.96 -4.24 -18.44
C LYS A 183 -18.61 -5.56 -18.05
N MET A 184 -18.69 -5.81 -16.75
CA MET A 184 -19.40 -6.97 -16.20
C MET A 184 -20.90 -6.89 -16.48
N SER A 185 -21.49 -8.00 -16.90
CA SER A 185 -22.94 -8.13 -17.02
C SER A 185 -23.37 -9.59 -16.85
N LYS A 186 -24.53 -9.79 -16.24
CA LYS A 186 -25.13 -11.15 -16.09
C LYS A 186 -25.36 -11.82 -17.44
N SER A 187 -25.73 -11.05 -18.47
CA SER A 187 -25.99 -11.58 -19.81
C SER A 187 -24.75 -12.08 -20.54
N LYS A 188 -23.56 -11.58 -20.18
CA LYS A 188 -22.27 -12.04 -20.75
C LYS A 188 -21.62 -13.16 -19.94
N GLY A 189 -22.14 -13.47 -18.76
CA GLY A 189 -21.56 -14.49 -17.87
C GLY A 189 -20.20 -14.13 -17.27
N ASN A 190 -19.80 -12.85 -17.34
CA ASN A 190 -18.52 -12.35 -16.82
C ASN A 190 -18.68 -11.55 -15.51
N ALA A 191 -19.85 -11.62 -14.88
CA ALA A 191 -20.08 -11.00 -13.59
C ALA A 191 -19.53 -11.91 -12.48
N VAL A 192 -18.75 -11.34 -11.56
CA VAL A 192 -18.29 -12.00 -10.33
C VAL A 192 -19.38 -11.84 -9.27
N ASP A 193 -19.76 -12.95 -8.60
CA ASP A 193 -20.63 -12.86 -7.44
C ASP A 193 -19.84 -12.30 -6.25
N PRO A 194 -20.29 -11.20 -5.64
CA PRO A 194 -19.57 -10.60 -4.52
C PRO A 194 -19.47 -11.53 -3.30
N PHE A 195 -20.47 -12.37 -3.05
CA PHE A 195 -20.45 -13.29 -1.90
C PHE A 195 -19.45 -14.41 -2.09
N ASP A 196 -19.36 -14.98 -3.31
CA ASP A 196 -18.34 -15.98 -3.64
C ASP A 196 -16.93 -15.39 -3.49
N ALA A 197 -16.72 -14.15 -3.94
CA ALA A 197 -15.45 -13.47 -3.79
C ALA A 197 -15.10 -13.18 -2.30
N LEU A 198 -16.09 -12.80 -1.50
CA LEU A 198 -15.93 -12.60 -0.05
C LEU A 198 -15.58 -13.90 0.68
N GLU A 199 -16.21 -15.01 0.32
CA GLU A 199 -15.90 -16.33 0.89
C GLU A 199 -14.48 -16.79 0.53
N GLN A 200 -14.06 -16.55 -0.71
CA GLN A 200 -12.76 -16.99 -1.20
C GLN A 200 -11.59 -16.17 -0.64
N HIS A 201 -11.72 -14.86 -0.54
CA HIS A 201 -10.60 -13.95 -0.23
C HIS A 201 -10.74 -13.26 1.13
N GLY A 202 -11.94 -13.19 1.69
CA GLY A 202 -12.24 -12.36 2.85
C GLY A 202 -12.44 -10.88 2.50
N ALA A 203 -13.19 -10.17 3.35
CA ALA A 203 -13.56 -8.79 3.10
C ALA A 203 -12.34 -7.84 3.09
N ASP A 204 -11.40 -8.01 4.01
CA ASP A 204 -10.21 -7.16 4.11
C ASP A 204 -9.32 -7.23 2.87
N ALA A 205 -9.15 -8.42 2.27
CA ALA A 205 -8.34 -8.57 1.07
C ALA A 205 -8.98 -7.85 -0.14
N ILE A 206 -10.30 -7.94 -0.28
CA ILE A 206 -11.06 -7.25 -1.32
C ILE A 206 -11.02 -5.73 -1.10
N ARG A 207 -11.21 -5.25 0.14
CA ARG A 207 -11.11 -3.83 0.50
C ARG A 207 -9.71 -3.30 0.18
N TRP A 208 -8.66 -3.99 0.64
CA TRP A 208 -7.28 -3.63 0.35
C TRP A 208 -7.00 -3.54 -1.14
N TYR A 209 -7.48 -4.52 -1.92
CA TYR A 209 -7.35 -4.52 -3.37
C TYR A 209 -7.93 -3.24 -4.00
N PHE A 210 -9.17 -2.88 -3.66
CA PHE A 210 -9.82 -1.69 -4.23
C PHE A 210 -9.15 -0.38 -3.80
N TYR A 211 -8.56 -0.33 -2.62
CA TYR A 211 -7.85 0.87 -2.17
C TYR A 211 -6.45 1.01 -2.76
N SER A 212 -5.76 -0.11 -3.03
CA SER A 212 -4.35 -0.10 -3.41
C SER A 212 -4.09 -0.23 -4.92
N ASN A 213 -5.02 -0.84 -5.67
CA ASN A 213 -4.78 -1.22 -7.06
C ASN A 213 -4.71 -0.03 -8.02
N SER A 214 -5.61 0.95 -7.88
CA SER A 214 -5.66 2.13 -8.75
C SER A 214 -6.38 3.30 -8.09
N ALA A 215 -6.28 4.49 -8.70
CA ALA A 215 -7.05 5.63 -8.26
C ALA A 215 -8.57 5.33 -8.35
N PRO A 216 -9.38 5.72 -7.36
CA PRO A 216 -10.80 5.35 -7.27
C PRO A 216 -11.63 5.67 -8.50
N TRP A 217 -11.29 6.74 -9.22
CA TRP A 217 -12.01 7.22 -10.42
C TRP A 217 -11.62 6.50 -11.72
N LEU A 218 -10.59 5.67 -11.70
CA LEU A 218 -10.19 4.87 -12.85
C LEU A 218 -10.98 3.56 -12.90
N PRO A 219 -11.24 3.01 -14.10
CA PRO A 219 -11.80 1.67 -14.21
C PRO A 219 -10.91 0.65 -13.51
N ASN A 220 -11.49 -0.16 -12.63
CA ASN A 220 -10.78 -1.16 -11.85
C ASN A 220 -11.07 -2.56 -12.39
N ARG A 221 -10.02 -3.29 -12.80
CA ARG A 221 -10.15 -4.67 -13.27
C ARG A 221 -10.10 -5.60 -12.09
N PHE A 222 -11.18 -6.32 -11.83
CA PHE A 222 -11.22 -7.29 -10.76
C PHE A 222 -10.77 -8.66 -11.24
N HIS A 223 -9.72 -9.20 -10.63
CA HIS A 223 -9.35 -10.60 -10.79
C HIS A 223 -8.71 -11.19 -9.52
N ALA A 224 -9.00 -12.47 -9.28
CA ALA A 224 -8.72 -13.15 -8.03
C ALA A 224 -7.22 -13.18 -7.66
N ASP A 225 -6.33 -13.40 -8.65
CA ASP A 225 -4.89 -13.47 -8.41
C ASP A 225 -4.31 -12.18 -7.85
N ALA A 226 -4.79 -11.01 -8.34
CA ALA A 226 -4.33 -9.72 -7.85
C ALA A 226 -4.82 -9.44 -6.42
N VAL A 227 -6.03 -9.89 -6.07
CA VAL A 227 -6.54 -9.85 -4.68
C VAL A 227 -5.66 -10.70 -3.77
N THR A 228 -5.38 -11.94 -4.18
CA THR A 228 -4.50 -12.87 -3.43
C THR A 228 -3.08 -12.32 -3.28
N GLU A 229 -2.53 -11.69 -4.31
CA GLU A 229 -1.20 -11.09 -4.24
C GLU A 229 -1.15 -9.94 -3.23
N GLY A 230 -2.12 -9.04 -3.25
CA GLY A 230 -2.26 -7.96 -2.27
C GLY A 230 -2.40 -8.49 -0.84
N GLN A 231 -3.25 -9.51 -0.65
CA GLN A 231 -3.42 -10.20 0.62
C GLN A 231 -2.09 -10.77 1.12
N ARG A 232 -1.36 -11.49 0.28
CA ARG A 232 -0.09 -12.13 0.65
C ARG A 232 0.99 -11.12 1.00
N LYS A 233 1.15 -10.07 0.19
CA LYS A 233 2.22 -9.09 0.35
C LYS A 233 2.02 -8.19 1.56
N PHE A 234 0.80 -7.73 1.80
CA PHE A 234 0.50 -6.80 2.89
C PHE A 234 0.01 -7.52 4.15
N MET A 235 -1.17 -8.13 4.07
CA MET A 235 -1.81 -8.75 5.23
C MET A 235 -1.00 -9.94 5.76
N GLY A 236 -0.49 -10.79 4.86
CA GLY A 236 0.35 -11.93 5.25
C GLY A 236 1.65 -11.49 5.91
N THR A 237 2.27 -10.40 5.45
CA THR A 237 3.48 -9.85 6.07
C THR A 237 3.20 -9.27 7.44
N LEU A 238 2.11 -8.50 7.59
CA LEU A 238 1.67 -7.98 8.88
C LEU A 238 1.35 -9.11 9.87
N TRP A 239 0.58 -10.13 9.42
CA TRP A 239 0.23 -11.28 10.24
C TRP A 239 1.46 -12.05 10.72
N ASN A 240 2.42 -12.30 9.84
CA ASN A 240 3.66 -13.00 10.20
C ASN A 240 4.49 -12.19 11.22
N THR A 241 4.49 -10.87 11.12
CA THR A 241 5.15 -9.99 12.09
C THR A 241 4.48 -10.06 13.46
N TYR A 242 3.15 -10.00 13.47
CA TYR A 242 2.35 -10.19 14.67
C TYR A 242 2.56 -11.58 15.28
N ALA A 243 2.49 -12.64 14.49
CA ALA A 243 2.69 -14.01 14.95
C ALA A 243 4.11 -14.22 15.53
N PHE A 244 5.12 -13.59 14.93
CA PHE A 244 6.48 -13.60 15.47
C PHE A 244 6.51 -12.97 16.88
N TYR A 245 5.89 -11.79 17.05
CA TYR A 245 5.84 -11.13 18.36
C TYR A 245 5.16 -12.03 19.39
N VAL A 246 3.96 -12.55 19.09
CA VAL A 246 3.17 -13.39 20.00
C VAL A 246 3.91 -14.67 20.38
N LEU A 247 4.55 -15.32 19.39
CA LEU A 247 5.31 -16.54 19.65
C LEU A 247 6.38 -16.33 20.72
N TYR A 248 7.23 -15.32 20.56
CA TYR A 248 8.32 -15.07 21.48
C TYR A 248 7.84 -14.45 22.80
N ALA A 249 6.83 -13.58 22.77
CA ALA A 249 6.21 -13.04 23.98
C ALA A 249 5.63 -14.16 24.88
N ASN A 250 5.02 -15.18 24.26
CA ASN A 250 4.53 -16.34 25.02
C ASN A 250 5.67 -17.20 25.58
N ILE A 251 6.74 -17.45 24.81
CA ILE A 251 7.92 -18.20 25.28
C ILE A 251 8.59 -17.50 26.47
N ASP A 252 8.70 -16.18 26.40
CA ASP A 252 9.37 -15.38 27.42
C ASP A 252 8.43 -14.90 28.54
N GLU A 253 7.12 -15.23 28.47
CA GLU A 253 6.08 -14.74 29.39
C GLU A 253 6.08 -13.20 29.49
N PHE A 254 6.32 -12.53 28.34
CA PHE A 254 6.45 -11.08 28.28
C PHE A 254 5.09 -10.40 28.37
N ASP A 255 4.93 -9.53 29.35
CA ASP A 255 3.74 -8.70 29.55
C ASP A 255 4.07 -7.22 29.29
N PRO A 256 3.59 -6.64 28.17
CA PRO A 256 3.94 -5.27 27.80
C PRO A 256 3.41 -4.21 28.79
N THR A 257 2.45 -4.56 29.64
CA THR A 257 1.91 -3.63 30.65
C THR A 257 2.86 -3.39 31.84
N LYS A 258 3.86 -4.25 31.99
CA LYS A 258 4.87 -4.16 33.06
C LYS A 258 6.07 -3.29 32.71
N TYR A 259 6.18 -2.87 31.48
CA TYR A 259 7.34 -2.13 30.99
C TYR A 259 6.90 -0.82 30.31
N SER A 260 7.84 0.11 30.21
CA SER A 260 7.65 1.37 29.48
C SER A 260 8.70 1.50 28.38
N LEU A 261 8.33 2.17 27.30
CA LEU A 261 9.26 2.53 26.23
C LEU A 261 10.12 3.70 26.68
N GLU A 262 11.43 3.46 26.88
CA GLU A 262 12.40 4.50 27.29
C GLU A 262 13.24 4.89 26.08
N TYR A 263 12.84 5.93 25.35
CA TYR A 263 13.42 6.33 24.07
C TYR A 263 14.94 6.51 24.09
N ASP A 264 15.49 7.09 25.16
CA ASP A 264 16.93 7.34 25.29
C ASP A 264 17.78 6.05 25.39
N LYS A 265 17.16 4.95 25.83
CA LYS A 265 17.81 3.63 25.97
C LYS A 265 17.67 2.76 24.72
N LEU A 266 16.94 3.22 23.72
CA LEU A 266 16.69 2.45 22.51
C LEU A 266 17.91 2.39 21.59
N SER A 267 18.05 1.27 20.89
CA SER A 267 19.02 1.13 19.80
C SER A 267 18.67 2.03 18.62
N VAL A 268 19.62 2.23 17.72
CA VAL A 268 19.39 3.00 16.49
C VAL A 268 18.27 2.38 15.64
N MET A 269 18.20 1.03 15.58
CA MET A 269 17.13 0.34 14.85
C MET A 269 15.75 0.51 15.48
N ASP A 270 15.67 0.55 16.81
CA ASP A 270 14.42 0.82 17.51
C ASP A 270 13.93 2.25 17.22
N LYS A 271 14.84 3.22 17.32
CA LYS A 271 14.56 4.63 17.02
C LYS A 271 14.14 4.82 15.55
N TRP A 272 14.82 4.14 14.64
CA TRP A 272 14.44 4.16 13.23
C TRP A 272 13.02 3.63 12.99
N LEU A 273 12.66 2.48 13.57
CA LEU A 273 11.31 1.94 13.40
C LEU A 273 10.25 2.88 13.96
N LEU A 274 10.48 3.49 15.13
CA LEU A 274 9.54 4.44 15.73
C LEU A 274 9.44 5.75 14.94
N SER A 275 10.55 6.23 14.36
CA SER A 275 10.53 7.37 13.45
C SER A 275 9.70 7.04 12.20
N ARG A 276 9.99 5.92 11.53
CA ARG A 276 9.22 5.43 10.38
C ARG A 276 7.73 5.24 10.68
N LEU A 277 7.40 4.76 11.89
CA LEU A 277 6.02 4.63 12.36
C LEU A 277 5.31 5.99 12.39
N ASN A 278 5.92 6.98 13.03
CA ASN A 278 5.33 8.31 13.16
C ASN A 278 5.24 9.03 11.82
N SER A 279 6.25 8.89 10.95
CA SER A 279 6.20 9.38 9.57
C SER A 279 5.10 8.70 8.74
N CYS A 280 4.88 7.39 8.93
CA CYS A 280 3.79 6.66 8.32
C CYS A 280 2.42 7.16 8.81
N VAL A 281 2.21 7.26 10.13
CA VAL A 281 0.95 7.75 10.72
C VAL A 281 0.64 9.16 10.21
N LYS A 282 1.62 10.06 10.20
CA LYS A 282 1.49 11.42 9.67
C LYS A 282 1.05 11.42 8.21
N THR A 283 1.72 10.63 7.38
CA THR A 283 1.40 10.51 5.96
C THR A 283 0.00 9.93 5.74
N VAL A 284 -0.38 8.91 6.52
CA VAL A 284 -1.71 8.28 6.45
C VAL A 284 -2.80 9.27 6.84
N ASP A 285 -2.63 10.01 7.94
CA ASP A 285 -3.59 11.00 8.41
C ASP A 285 -3.78 12.13 7.37
N ASP A 286 -2.68 12.70 6.89
CA ASP A 286 -2.70 13.73 5.84
C ASP A 286 -3.36 13.23 4.53
N CYS A 287 -3.05 12.00 4.12
CA CYS A 287 -3.63 11.40 2.92
C CYS A 287 -5.12 11.14 3.07
N LEU A 288 -5.57 10.61 4.22
CA LEU A 288 -6.99 10.37 4.50
C LEU A 288 -7.78 11.69 4.59
N ALA A 289 -7.22 12.71 5.26
CA ALA A 289 -7.83 14.03 5.32
C ALA A 289 -8.03 14.68 3.94
N ASN A 290 -7.21 14.31 2.96
CA ASN A 290 -7.25 14.81 1.59
C ASN A 290 -7.78 13.78 0.56
N TYR A 291 -8.40 12.69 1.01
CA TYR A 291 -8.99 11.64 0.16
C TYR A 291 -7.99 10.96 -0.81
N LYS A 292 -6.69 10.91 -0.45
CA LYS A 292 -5.61 10.28 -1.24
C LYS A 292 -5.45 8.81 -0.84
N ILE A 293 -6.42 7.98 -1.18
CA ILE A 293 -6.52 6.59 -0.73
C ILE A 293 -5.35 5.70 -1.23
N PRO A 294 -4.92 5.74 -2.51
CA PRO A 294 -3.79 4.94 -2.96
C PRO A 294 -2.46 5.31 -2.29
N GLU A 295 -2.25 6.59 -1.98
CA GLU A 295 -1.07 7.06 -1.27
C GLU A 295 -1.06 6.56 0.18
N THR A 296 -2.23 6.52 0.84
CA THR A 296 -2.40 5.91 2.16
C THR A 296 -1.96 4.45 2.15
N THR A 297 -2.44 3.65 1.20
CA THR A 297 -2.08 2.22 1.13
C THR A 297 -0.60 2.00 0.82
N LYS A 298 0.03 2.86 0.02
CA LYS A 298 1.48 2.82 -0.23
C LYS A 298 2.29 3.08 1.03
N ALA A 299 1.90 4.08 1.84
CA ALA A 299 2.57 4.37 3.10
C ALA A 299 2.45 3.21 4.09
N LEU A 300 1.25 2.63 4.22
CA LEU A 300 1.01 1.46 5.07
C LEU A 300 1.82 0.24 4.61
N GLN A 301 1.85 -0.05 3.31
CA GLN A 301 2.63 -1.17 2.75
C GLN A 301 4.13 -0.98 3.01
N ALA A 302 4.67 0.21 2.76
CA ALA A 302 6.08 0.50 2.98
C ALA A 302 6.49 0.29 4.44
N PHE A 303 5.65 0.74 5.39
CA PHE A 303 5.94 0.55 6.80
C PHE A 303 5.90 -0.92 7.24
N VAL A 304 4.95 -1.72 6.73
CA VAL A 304 4.92 -3.18 7.02
C VAL A 304 6.18 -3.86 6.50
N ASP A 305 6.66 -3.47 5.32
CA ASP A 305 7.91 -3.99 4.76
C ASP A 305 9.12 -3.58 5.61
N ASP A 306 9.21 -2.34 6.06
CA ASP A 306 10.25 -1.85 6.97
C ASP A 306 10.24 -2.63 8.29
N MET A 307 9.07 -2.78 8.90
CA MET A 307 8.90 -3.47 10.18
C MET A 307 9.27 -4.96 10.07
N SER A 308 8.79 -5.66 9.05
CA SER A 308 8.99 -7.11 8.89
C SER A 308 10.37 -7.45 8.34
N ASN A 309 10.71 -6.87 7.16
CA ASN A 309 11.87 -7.29 6.37
C ASN A 309 13.18 -6.66 6.88
N TRP A 310 13.09 -5.60 7.68
CA TRP A 310 14.25 -4.93 8.25
C TRP A 310 14.29 -5.07 9.75
N TYR A 311 13.37 -4.47 10.48
CA TYR A 311 13.44 -4.45 11.93
C TYR A 311 13.37 -5.85 12.54
N VAL A 312 12.31 -6.61 12.28
CA VAL A 312 12.13 -7.95 12.86
C VAL A 312 13.25 -8.88 12.44
N ARG A 313 13.60 -8.90 11.15
CA ARG A 313 14.65 -9.78 10.65
C ARG A 313 16.01 -9.51 11.29
N ARG A 314 16.37 -8.26 11.49
CA ARG A 314 17.63 -7.87 12.11
C ARG A 314 17.64 -7.98 13.64
N SER A 315 16.47 -7.88 14.27
CA SER A 315 16.32 -7.95 15.70
C SER A 315 16.08 -9.39 16.22
N ARG A 316 16.01 -10.39 15.36
CA ARG A 316 15.68 -11.78 15.77
C ARG A 316 16.55 -12.30 16.91
N GLN A 317 17.86 -12.08 16.85
CA GLN A 317 18.78 -12.53 17.90
C GLN A 317 18.50 -11.89 19.25
N ARG A 318 17.97 -10.66 19.30
CA ARG A 318 17.55 -9.99 20.53
C ARG A 318 16.38 -10.74 21.18
N PHE A 319 15.39 -11.18 20.37
CA PHE A 319 14.26 -12.00 20.84
C PHE A 319 14.69 -13.40 21.27
N TRP A 320 15.74 -13.96 20.68
CA TRP A 320 16.28 -15.28 21.00
C TRP A 320 17.25 -15.27 22.19
N ALA A 321 17.73 -14.12 22.61
CA ALA A 321 18.66 -14.00 23.72
C ALA A 321 18.06 -14.59 25.01
N LYS A 322 18.91 -15.22 25.83
CA LYS A 322 18.52 -15.77 27.14
C LYS A 322 18.29 -14.65 28.14
N GLY A 323 17.29 -14.83 29.01
CA GLY A 323 16.94 -13.85 30.03
C GLY A 323 16.16 -12.66 29.50
N MET A 324 15.90 -11.66 30.34
CA MET A 324 15.10 -10.47 30.01
C MET A 324 15.92 -9.20 30.27
N GLU A 325 17.05 -9.10 29.55
CA GLU A 325 17.91 -7.93 29.62
C GLU A 325 17.25 -6.72 28.95
N GLN A 326 17.72 -5.51 29.29
CA GLN A 326 17.11 -4.25 28.82
C GLN A 326 16.98 -4.17 27.30
N ASP A 327 17.97 -4.67 26.54
CA ASP A 327 17.92 -4.66 25.07
C ASP A 327 16.79 -5.53 24.51
N LYS A 328 16.54 -6.69 25.11
CA LYS A 328 15.43 -7.56 24.76
C LYS A 328 14.08 -6.92 25.10
N ILE A 329 13.97 -6.28 26.28
CA ILE A 329 12.78 -5.52 26.68
C ILE A 329 12.52 -4.39 25.68
N ASN A 330 13.55 -3.64 25.28
CA ASN A 330 13.45 -2.58 24.29
C ASN A 330 12.94 -3.11 22.94
N ALA A 331 13.44 -4.27 22.50
CA ALA A 331 12.96 -4.90 21.25
C ALA A 331 11.47 -5.25 21.32
N TYR A 332 11.02 -5.86 22.42
CA TYR A 332 9.62 -6.17 22.63
C TYR A 332 8.73 -4.93 22.68
N MET A 333 9.13 -3.92 23.46
CA MET A 333 8.34 -2.70 23.62
C MET A 333 8.27 -1.90 22.32
N THR A 334 9.35 -1.84 21.56
CA THR A 334 9.39 -1.17 20.25
C THR A 334 8.46 -1.85 19.26
N LEU A 335 8.53 -3.18 19.13
CA LEU A 335 7.68 -3.93 18.19
C LEU A 335 6.22 -3.91 18.64
N TYR A 336 5.93 -4.01 19.94
CA TYR A 336 4.57 -3.87 20.49
C TYR A 336 3.98 -2.50 20.16
N THR A 337 4.72 -1.43 20.42
CA THR A 337 4.28 -0.05 20.11
C THR A 337 4.03 0.11 18.63
N ALA A 338 4.95 -0.41 17.79
CA ALA A 338 4.80 -0.35 16.33
C ALA A 338 3.55 -1.10 15.85
N LEU A 339 3.33 -2.33 16.30
CA LEU A 339 2.16 -3.12 15.94
C LEU A 339 0.85 -2.46 16.37
N VAL A 340 0.74 -2.06 17.64
CA VAL A 340 -0.50 -1.48 18.18
C VAL A 340 -0.85 -0.15 17.51
N THR A 341 0.12 0.71 17.28
CA THR A 341 -0.10 1.99 16.60
C THR A 341 -0.46 1.78 15.14
N PHE A 342 0.27 0.87 14.46
CA PHE A 342 0.04 0.58 13.05
C PHE A 342 -1.33 -0.03 12.79
N ILE A 343 -1.80 -1.00 13.61
CA ILE A 343 -3.13 -1.59 13.41
C ILE A 343 -4.25 -0.55 13.60
N LYS A 344 -4.07 0.41 14.53
CA LYS A 344 -5.02 1.52 14.67
C LYS A 344 -5.06 2.42 13.43
N ALA A 345 -3.89 2.75 12.85
CA ALA A 345 -3.82 3.55 11.63
C ALA A 345 -4.39 2.83 10.40
N SER A 346 -4.25 1.50 10.33
CA SER A 346 -4.73 0.68 9.22
C SER A 346 -6.15 0.12 9.38
N ALA A 347 -6.75 0.24 10.57
CA ALA A 347 -8.10 -0.26 10.86
C ALA A 347 -9.19 0.21 9.87
N PRO A 348 -9.19 1.47 9.38
CA PRO A 348 -10.15 1.89 8.35
C PRO A 348 -10.03 1.11 7.04
N MET A 349 -8.85 0.56 6.72
CA MET A 349 -8.60 -0.18 5.48
C MET A 349 -8.90 -1.68 5.61
N ILE A 350 -8.42 -2.31 6.69
CA ILE A 350 -8.52 -3.75 6.97
C ILE A 350 -9.12 -4.01 8.36
N PRO A 351 -10.41 -3.69 8.55
CA PRO A 351 -11.05 -3.62 9.86
C PRO A 351 -11.09 -4.96 10.62
N PHE A 352 -11.22 -6.09 9.94
CA PHE A 352 -11.40 -7.39 10.62
C PHE A 352 -10.07 -7.93 11.15
N MET A 353 -9.02 -7.88 10.34
CA MET A 353 -7.70 -8.35 10.74
C MET A 353 -7.11 -7.49 11.87
N THR A 354 -7.30 -6.18 11.80
CA THR A 354 -6.82 -5.28 12.84
C THR A 354 -7.56 -5.45 14.16
N GLU A 355 -8.85 -5.76 14.10
CA GLU A 355 -9.65 -6.10 15.28
C GLU A 355 -9.13 -7.38 15.94
N ASP A 356 -8.90 -8.44 15.17
CA ASP A 356 -8.39 -9.70 15.69
C ASP A 356 -7.02 -9.54 16.37
N ILE A 357 -6.11 -8.82 15.73
CA ILE A 357 -4.80 -8.48 16.32
C ILE A 357 -4.97 -7.64 17.61
N TYR A 358 -5.89 -6.66 17.60
CA TYR A 358 -6.14 -5.81 18.76
C TYR A 358 -6.67 -6.60 19.97
N GLN A 359 -7.63 -7.50 19.75
CA GLN A 359 -8.17 -8.33 20.81
C GLN A 359 -7.06 -9.16 21.48
N ASN A 360 -6.13 -9.69 20.68
CA ASN A 360 -5.03 -10.49 21.19
C ASN A 360 -3.89 -9.67 21.81
N LEU A 361 -3.48 -8.57 21.21
CA LEU A 361 -2.33 -7.79 21.70
C LEU A 361 -2.66 -6.81 22.81
N VAL A 362 -3.87 -6.23 22.78
CA VAL A 362 -4.23 -5.13 23.68
C VAL A 362 -5.28 -5.57 24.70
N LYS A 363 -6.41 -6.07 24.21
CA LYS A 363 -7.55 -6.38 25.10
C LYS A 363 -7.26 -7.55 26.05
N SER A 364 -6.51 -8.55 25.58
CA SER A 364 -6.13 -9.71 26.39
C SER A 364 -5.25 -9.36 27.60
N VAL A 365 -4.42 -8.32 27.49
CA VAL A 365 -3.46 -7.90 28.55
C VAL A 365 -3.94 -6.64 29.30
N ASN A 366 -4.85 -5.86 28.73
CA ASN A 366 -5.46 -4.68 29.35
C ASN A 366 -6.99 -4.72 29.23
N PRO A 367 -7.69 -5.31 30.22
CA PRO A 367 -9.17 -5.38 30.20
C PRO A 367 -9.88 -4.03 30.17
N ASP A 368 -9.23 -2.95 30.62
CA ASP A 368 -9.79 -1.60 30.64
C ASP A 368 -9.66 -0.86 29.29
N ALA A 369 -8.92 -1.43 28.33
CA ALA A 369 -8.85 -0.89 26.98
C ALA A 369 -10.24 -0.88 26.30
N PRO A 370 -10.50 -0.02 25.30
CA PRO A 370 -11.73 -0.05 24.53
C PRO A 370 -12.11 -1.45 24.06
N GLU A 371 -13.40 -1.75 23.99
CA GLU A 371 -13.91 -3.09 23.65
C GLU A 371 -13.47 -3.53 22.23
N SER A 372 -13.31 -2.57 21.34
CA SER A 372 -12.92 -2.79 19.95
C SER A 372 -11.90 -1.74 19.51
N ILE A 373 -11.03 -2.09 18.57
CA ILE A 373 -10.11 -1.14 17.92
C ILE A 373 -10.86 0.02 17.28
N HIS A 374 -12.09 -0.23 16.81
CA HIS A 374 -12.94 0.76 16.13
C HIS A 374 -13.55 1.78 17.09
N LEU A 375 -13.38 1.60 18.40
CA LEU A 375 -13.73 2.56 19.44
C LEU A 375 -12.51 3.35 19.94
N CYS A 376 -11.32 3.03 19.42
CA CYS A 376 -10.10 3.77 19.70
C CYS A 376 -10.01 5.03 18.84
N ASP A 377 -9.35 6.06 19.38
CA ASP A 377 -8.94 7.20 18.56
C ASP A 377 -7.93 6.80 17.50
N PHE A 378 -7.94 7.51 16.37
CA PHE A 378 -6.86 7.40 15.38
C PHE A 378 -5.53 7.81 16.05
N PRO A 379 -4.41 7.11 15.78
CA PRO A 379 -3.17 7.36 16.51
C PRO A 379 -2.64 8.76 16.24
N ALA A 380 -2.28 9.45 17.31
CA ALA A 380 -1.62 10.75 17.22
C ALA A 380 -0.15 10.57 16.81
N VAL A 381 0.37 11.52 16.04
CA VAL A 381 1.78 11.59 15.65
C VAL A 381 2.60 12.14 16.82
N ASP A 382 3.68 11.47 17.19
CA ASP A 382 4.71 12.03 18.05
C ASP A 382 5.84 12.61 17.19
N GLU A 383 5.75 13.90 16.91
CA GLU A 383 6.74 14.62 16.09
C GLU A 383 8.16 14.56 16.67
N ALA A 384 8.30 14.38 18.00
CA ALA A 384 9.60 14.29 18.65
C ALA A 384 10.33 12.97 18.34
N MET A 385 9.60 11.95 17.90
CA MET A 385 10.18 10.68 17.48
C MET A 385 10.58 10.64 16.01
N ILE A 386 10.20 11.63 15.20
CA ILE A 386 10.57 11.69 13.78
C ILE A 386 11.99 12.22 13.66
N ASP A 387 12.89 11.40 13.16
CA ASP A 387 14.28 11.72 12.85
C ASP A 387 14.53 11.56 11.35
N GLU A 388 14.32 12.66 10.61
CA GLU A 388 14.45 12.68 9.14
C GLU A 388 15.86 12.26 8.67
N LYS A 389 16.91 12.62 9.44
CA LYS A 389 18.28 12.23 9.10
C LYS A 389 18.50 10.73 9.25
N LEU A 390 17.99 10.15 10.32
CA LEU A 390 18.03 8.69 10.54
C LEU A 390 17.24 7.94 9.46
N GLU A 391 16.06 8.43 9.08
CA GLU A 391 15.27 7.84 8.00
C GLU A 391 15.97 7.93 6.65
N GLN A 392 16.62 9.06 6.35
CA GLN A 392 17.41 9.25 5.13
C GLN A 392 18.60 8.31 5.09
N ASP A 393 19.41 8.24 6.16
CA ASP A 393 20.60 7.39 6.24
C ASP A 393 20.23 5.91 6.05
N MET A 394 19.16 5.47 6.70
CA MET A 394 18.65 4.11 6.50
C MET A 394 18.09 3.90 5.08
N GLY A 395 17.46 4.90 4.47
CA GLY A 395 17.04 4.86 3.08
C GLY A 395 18.21 4.60 2.13
N GLU A 396 19.33 5.30 2.32
CA GLU A 396 20.57 5.08 1.55
C GLU A 396 21.13 3.66 1.76
N VAL A 397 21.11 3.15 3.00
CA VAL A 397 21.48 1.75 3.29
C VAL A 397 20.60 0.77 2.53
N LEU A 398 19.28 1.01 2.48
CA LEU A 398 18.34 0.15 1.77
C LEU A 398 18.64 0.11 0.27
N ASP A 399 18.90 1.25 -0.35
CA ASP A 399 19.26 1.37 -1.78
C ASP A 399 20.57 0.65 -2.09
N ILE A 400 21.61 0.83 -1.27
CA ILE A 400 22.88 0.13 -1.40
C ILE A 400 22.68 -1.39 -1.30
N VAL A 401 21.85 -1.85 -0.36
CA VAL A 401 21.58 -3.29 -0.20
C VAL A 401 20.81 -3.86 -1.41
N VAL A 402 19.87 -3.11 -1.97
CA VAL A 402 19.15 -3.51 -3.20
C VAL A 402 20.13 -3.66 -4.37
N LEU A 403 21.00 -2.67 -4.59
CA LEU A 403 22.03 -2.72 -5.63
C LEU A 403 23.04 -3.85 -5.39
N GLY A 404 23.48 -4.05 -4.15
CA GLY A 404 24.38 -5.13 -3.78
C GLY A 404 23.79 -6.53 -4.02
N ARG A 405 22.51 -6.72 -3.76
CA ARG A 405 21.77 -7.95 -4.11
C ARG A 405 21.68 -8.15 -5.61
N ALA A 406 21.42 -7.10 -6.37
CA ALA A 406 21.42 -7.15 -7.83
C ALA A 406 22.81 -7.52 -8.38
N ALA A 407 23.88 -6.96 -7.81
CA ALA A 407 25.26 -7.29 -8.17
C ALA A 407 25.60 -8.77 -7.83
N ARG A 408 25.17 -9.27 -6.67
CA ARG A 408 25.30 -10.69 -6.31
C ARG A 408 24.59 -11.61 -7.30
N ASN A 409 23.36 -11.29 -7.67
CA ASN A 409 22.61 -12.08 -8.65
C ASN A 409 23.32 -12.08 -10.01
N ALA A 410 23.84 -10.94 -10.44
CA ALA A 410 24.60 -10.82 -11.70
C ALA A 410 25.91 -11.60 -11.66
N SER A 411 26.57 -11.70 -10.50
CA SER A 411 27.81 -12.50 -10.32
C SER A 411 27.57 -14.00 -10.25
N GLY A 412 26.35 -14.47 -10.05
CA GLY A 412 26.02 -15.87 -9.80
C GLY A 412 26.48 -16.41 -8.44
N ILE A 413 27.04 -15.56 -7.56
CA ILE A 413 27.50 -15.95 -6.23
C ILE A 413 26.30 -16.11 -5.29
N LYS A 414 26.16 -17.28 -4.67
CA LYS A 414 25.06 -17.56 -3.73
C LYS A 414 25.08 -16.58 -2.56
N ASN A 415 23.90 -16.18 -2.06
CA ASN A 415 23.79 -15.22 -0.97
C ASN A 415 24.52 -15.65 0.32
N ARG A 416 24.65 -16.95 0.58
CA ARG A 416 25.36 -17.48 1.75
C ARG A 416 26.87 -17.54 1.58
N GLN A 417 27.38 -17.41 0.35
CA GLN A 417 28.81 -17.32 0.11
C GLN A 417 29.32 -15.93 0.54
N PRO A 418 30.18 -15.80 1.53
CA PRO A 418 30.76 -14.51 1.88
C PRO A 418 31.61 -13.95 0.74
N ILE A 419 31.57 -12.64 0.59
CA ILE A 419 32.43 -11.86 -0.32
C ILE A 419 33.40 -11.05 0.50
N GLY A 420 34.64 -10.88 0.04
CA GLY A 420 35.68 -10.17 0.77
C GLY A 420 35.39 -8.69 0.89
N GLN A 421 35.16 -8.02 -0.22
CA GLN A 421 35.00 -6.57 -0.27
C GLN A 421 33.88 -6.14 -1.20
N MET A 422 33.27 -5.03 -0.84
CA MET A 422 32.33 -4.29 -1.66
C MET A 422 32.70 -2.80 -1.63
N PHE A 423 32.71 -2.17 -2.78
CA PHE A 423 32.96 -0.75 -2.93
C PHE A 423 31.65 -0.05 -3.26
N VAL A 424 31.44 1.11 -2.63
CA VAL A 424 30.27 1.96 -2.86
C VAL A 424 30.76 3.34 -3.27
N ASN A 425 30.31 3.84 -4.41
CA ASN A 425 30.48 5.22 -4.82
C ASN A 425 29.19 5.98 -4.50
N GLY A 426 29.29 7.07 -3.77
CA GLY A 426 28.18 7.95 -3.39
C GLY A 426 28.63 8.95 -2.34
N GLU A 427 27.85 10.01 -2.14
CA GLU A 427 28.16 11.10 -1.21
C GLU A 427 27.97 10.69 0.26
N ALA A 428 27.51 9.48 0.55
CA ALA A 428 27.10 9.07 1.87
C ALA A 428 28.31 8.87 2.80
N ALA A 429 28.50 9.78 3.71
CA ALA A 429 29.33 9.59 4.90
C ALA A 429 28.58 8.74 5.95
N LEU A 430 28.19 7.52 5.58
CA LEU A 430 27.54 6.61 6.51
C LEU A 430 28.52 6.17 7.61
N THR A 431 28.03 6.18 8.85
CA THR A 431 28.84 5.75 10.01
C THR A 431 29.09 4.25 9.99
N ASP A 432 30.04 3.78 10.81
CA ASP A 432 30.36 2.34 10.94
C ASP A 432 29.14 1.48 11.29
N TYR A 433 28.16 2.03 11.99
CA TYR A 433 26.92 1.33 12.29
C TYR A 433 26.15 0.93 11.03
N TYR A 434 25.98 1.85 10.09
CA TYR A 434 25.28 1.58 8.83
C TYR A 434 26.08 0.66 7.90
N LYS A 435 27.41 0.79 7.93
CA LYS A 435 28.33 -0.12 7.26
C LYS A 435 28.11 -1.57 7.67
N GLN A 436 28.04 -1.82 8.99
CA GLN A 436 27.77 -3.15 9.55
C GLN A 436 26.39 -3.70 9.12
N ILE A 437 25.39 -2.83 8.91
CA ILE A 437 24.10 -3.26 8.36
C ILE A 437 24.29 -3.77 6.94
N ILE A 438 24.98 -3.04 6.07
CA ILE A 438 25.20 -3.42 4.68
C ILE A 438 26.02 -4.71 4.61
N GLU A 439 27.10 -4.82 5.39
CA GLU A 439 27.95 -6.01 5.50
C GLU A 439 27.14 -7.25 5.88
N GLY A 440 26.31 -7.16 6.90
CA GLY A 440 25.45 -8.25 7.36
C GLY A 440 24.38 -8.65 6.33
N GLU A 441 23.77 -7.66 5.65
CA GLU A 441 22.71 -7.91 4.68
C GLU A 441 23.21 -8.54 3.37
N LEU A 442 24.39 -8.14 2.97
CA LEU A 442 25.02 -8.60 1.73
C LEU A 442 26.00 -9.74 1.94
N ASN A 443 26.26 -10.14 3.18
CA ASN A 443 27.27 -11.12 3.52
C ASN A 443 28.64 -10.76 2.90
N VAL A 444 29.08 -9.53 3.14
CA VAL A 444 30.36 -8.96 2.73
C VAL A 444 31.18 -8.67 3.97
N LYS A 445 32.49 -8.92 3.93
CA LYS A 445 33.36 -8.73 5.10
C LYS A 445 33.73 -7.28 5.35
N ASP A 446 33.84 -6.48 4.29
CA ASP A 446 34.19 -5.07 4.38
C ASP A 446 33.51 -4.26 3.26
N VAL A 447 32.85 -3.16 3.66
CA VAL A 447 32.25 -2.19 2.76
C VAL A 447 33.09 -0.93 2.73
N ILE A 448 33.60 -0.55 1.57
CA ILE A 448 34.51 0.57 1.38
C ILE A 448 33.81 1.66 0.58
N PHE A 449 33.58 2.82 1.20
CA PHE A 449 33.10 4.00 0.49
C PHE A 449 34.24 4.69 -0.25
N LYS A 450 34.05 5.00 -1.53
CA LYS A 450 35.03 5.67 -2.37
C LYS A 450 34.36 6.79 -3.16
N ASP A 451 35.07 7.91 -3.32
CA ASP A 451 34.62 9.02 -4.18
C ASP A 451 34.60 8.61 -5.66
N ASP A 452 35.40 7.64 -6.06
CA ASP A 452 35.51 7.15 -7.43
C ASP A 452 35.76 5.64 -7.48
N VAL A 453 34.91 4.91 -8.19
CA VAL A 453 35.03 3.46 -8.44
C VAL A 453 35.38 3.16 -9.90
N SER A 454 35.74 4.16 -10.69
CA SER A 454 36.09 4.00 -12.12
C SER A 454 37.30 3.10 -12.38
N ASP A 455 38.17 2.90 -11.36
CA ASP A 455 39.26 1.92 -11.47
C ASP A 455 38.77 0.47 -11.43
N LEU A 456 37.56 0.22 -10.94
CA LEU A 456 36.96 -1.10 -10.75
C LEU A 456 35.83 -1.39 -11.75
N THR A 457 35.49 -0.40 -12.58
CA THR A 457 34.45 -0.49 -13.61
C THR A 457 35.00 -0.08 -14.95
N ASP A 458 34.46 -0.66 -16.01
CA ASP A 458 34.68 -0.20 -17.37
C ASP A 458 33.40 0.37 -17.95
N TYR A 459 33.53 1.36 -18.83
CA TYR A 459 32.40 1.98 -19.49
C TYR A 459 32.51 1.82 -21.00
N THR A 460 31.38 1.55 -21.64
CA THR A 460 31.30 1.55 -23.11
C THR A 460 30.30 2.62 -23.54
N PHE A 461 30.69 3.34 -24.57
CA PHE A 461 29.93 4.45 -25.10
C PHE A 461 29.35 4.11 -26.46
N LYS A 462 28.08 4.36 -26.67
CA LYS A 462 27.38 4.23 -27.94
C LYS A 462 26.65 5.52 -28.27
N PRO A 463 26.52 5.91 -29.55
CA PRO A 463 25.75 7.10 -29.90
C PRO A 463 24.24 6.85 -29.69
N GLN A 464 23.54 7.79 -29.10
CA GLN A 464 22.08 7.79 -29.06
C GLN A 464 21.55 8.15 -30.45
N MET A 465 21.27 7.12 -31.25
CA MET A 465 20.96 7.23 -32.70
C MET A 465 19.78 8.18 -32.96
N ARG A 466 18.80 8.22 -32.06
CA ARG A 466 17.61 9.07 -32.19
C ARG A 466 17.94 10.56 -32.12
N ILE A 467 18.97 10.92 -31.36
CA ILE A 467 19.37 12.31 -31.12
C ILE A 467 20.50 12.69 -32.08
N LEU A 468 21.52 11.87 -32.20
CA LEU A 468 22.71 12.15 -33.04
C LEU A 468 22.46 11.94 -34.53
N GLY A 469 21.51 11.09 -34.93
CA GLY A 469 21.17 10.86 -36.32
C GLY A 469 20.82 12.12 -37.11
N PRO A 470 19.88 12.97 -36.61
CA PRO A 470 19.56 14.24 -37.27
C PRO A 470 20.71 15.26 -37.28
N LYS A 471 21.61 15.25 -36.27
CA LYS A 471 22.72 16.20 -36.13
C LYS A 471 23.91 15.83 -36.97
N TYR A 472 24.30 14.57 -37.00
CA TYR A 472 25.59 14.10 -37.57
C TYR A 472 25.44 12.91 -38.54
N GLY A 473 24.35 12.78 -39.24
CA GLY A 473 23.97 11.62 -40.05
C GLY A 473 25.08 11.03 -40.91
N LYS A 474 25.92 11.86 -41.60
CA LYS A 474 27.04 11.39 -42.43
C LYS A 474 28.25 10.89 -41.64
N ASP A 475 28.44 11.44 -40.42
CA ASP A 475 29.58 11.12 -39.56
C ASP A 475 29.24 10.15 -38.43
N LEU A 476 27.99 9.71 -38.35
CA LEU A 476 27.48 8.84 -37.27
C LEU A 476 28.27 7.51 -37.18
N GLY A 477 28.69 6.95 -38.33
CA GLY A 477 29.52 5.76 -38.36
C GLY A 477 30.92 5.99 -37.78
N LYS A 478 31.49 7.20 -38.00
CA LYS A 478 32.80 7.58 -37.42
C LYS A 478 32.64 7.80 -35.90
N ILE A 479 31.62 8.52 -35.49
CA ILE A 479 31.30 8.75 -34.07
C ILE A 479 31.15 7.42 -33.34
N ARG A 480 30.42 6.47 -33.91
CA ARG A 480 30.25 5.14 -33.35
C ARG A 480 31.60 4.40 -33.18
N ASN A 481 32.45 4.45 -34.18
CA ASN A 481 33.75 3.81 -34.12
C ASN A 481 34.69 4.48 -33.10
N ILE A 482 34.68 5.80 -33.00
CA ILE A 482 35.46 6.52 -32.00
C ILE A 482 34.99 6.14 -30.62
N LEU A 483 33.68 6.22 -30.34
CA LEU A 483 33.09 5.88 -29.05
C LEU A 483 33.37 4.43 -28.65
N ALA A 484 33.35 3.49 -29.57
CA ALA A 484 33.63 2.07 -29.33
C ALA A 484 35.12 1.77 -28.97
N ASN A 485 36.04 2.68 -29.31
CA ASN A 485 37.47 2.52 -29.05
C ASN A 485 38.03 3.46 -27.98
N LEU A 486 37.18 4.22 -27.30
CA LEU A 486 37.60 5.07 -26.20
C LEU A 486 38.02 4.24 -24.98
N ASN A 487 38.93 4.79 -24.19
CA ASN A 487 39.09 4.33 -22.82
C ASN A 487 37.85 4.78 -22.03
N GLY A 488 36.95 3.84 -21.74
CA GLY A 488 35.66 4.14 -21.18
C GLY A 488 35.69 4.85 -19.82
N SER A 489 36.61 4.46 -18.94
CA SER A 489 36.78 5.09 -17.63
C SER A 489 37.30 6.53 -17.74
N ALA A 490 38.25 6.81 -18.65
CA ALA A 490 38.73 8.17 -18.91
C ALA A 490 37.66 9.05 -19.54
N ALA A 491 36.88 8.51 -20.49
CA ALA A 491 35.78 9.20 -21.14
C ALA A 491 34.64 9.53 -20.14
N LYS A 492 34.36 8.64 -19.19
CA LYS A 492 33.39 8.86 -18.13
C LYS A 492 33.81 9.99 -17.17
N LYS A 493 35.09 9.98 -16.76
CA LYS A 493 35.66 11.07 -15.94
C LYS A 493 35.60 12.43 -16.64
N GLU A 494 35.89 12.47 -17.93
CA GLU A 494 35.78 13.71 -18.73
C GLU A 494 34.33 14.21 -18.78
N LEU A 495 33.42 13.28 -19.07
CA LEU A 495 31.97 13.60 -19.15
C LEU A 495 31.44 14.14 -17.81
N ASP A 496 31.81 13.52 -16.69
CA ASP A 496 31.35 13.93 -15.35
C ASP A 496 31.98 15.26 -14.91
N ALA A 497 33.25 15.50 -15.27
CA ALA A 497 33.94 16.74 -14.91
C ALA A 497 33.49 17.95 -15.74
N ASN A 498 33.23 17.74 -17.02
CA ASN A 498 32.97 18.83 -17.98
C ASN A 498 31.49 18.96 -18.37
N GLY A 499 30.66 17.95 -18.09
CA GLY A 499 29.29 17.87 -18.56
C GLY A 499 29.14 17.48 -20.04
N PHE A 500 30.25 17.19 -20.73
CA PHE A 500 30.31 16.73 -22.12
C PHE A 500 31.56 15.89 -22.38
N LEU A 501 31.47 15.01 -23.37
CA LEU A 501 32.60 14.22 -23.89
C LEU A 501 33.09 14.81 -25.20
N THR A 502 34.37 15.15 -25.27
CA THR A 502 34.99 15.68 -26.49
C THR A 502 35.54 14.53 -27.38
N ILE A 503 35.10 14.47 -28.62
CA ILE A 503 35.66 13.56 -29.63
C ILE A 503 36.15 14.33 -30.83
N GLU A 504 37.13 13.79 -31.52
CA GLU A 504 37.79 14.42 -32.70
C GLU A 504 37.29 13.75 -33.98
N LEU A 505 36.67 14.56 -34.85
CA LEU A 505 36.28 14.17 -36.21
C LEU A 505 37.21 14.84 -37.21
N ASN A 506 37.21 14.40 -38.48
CA ASN A 506 38.07 14.97 -39.53
C ASN A 506 37.92 16.46 -39.71
N ASP A 507 36.74 16.99 -39.37
CA ASP A 507 36.37 18.43 -39.54
C ASP A 507 36.48 19.25 -38.25
N GLY A 508 37.04 18.67 -37.17
CA GLY A 508 37.25 19.33 -35.89
C GLY A 508 36.73 18.57 -34.68
N LYS A 509 36.83 19.20 -33.50
CA LYS A 509 36.35 18.62 -32.24
C LYS A 509 34.86 18.90 -32.06
N ILE A 510 34.14 17.89 -31.60
CA ILE A 510 32.75 18.02 -31.19
C ILE A 510 32.57 17.58 -29.73
N ASN A 511 31.63 18.23 -29.03
CA ASN A 511 31.24 17.90 -27.64
C ASN A 511 29.91 17.17 -27.67
N LEU A 512 29.91 15.99 -27.11
CA LEU A 512 28.73 15.13 -26.95
C LEU A 512 28.19 15.27 -25.53
N LEU A 513 26.89 15.57 -25.40
CA LEU A 513 26.20 15.68 -24.12
C LEU A 513 25.75 14.30 -23.59
N PRO A 514 25.51 14.14 -22.28
CA PRO A 514 25.07 12.86 -21.69
C PRO A 514 23.86 12.26 -22.40
N GLU A 515 22.85 13.07 -22.75
CA GLU A 515 21.65 12.64 -23.45
C GLU A 515 21.88 12.16 -24.90
N GLU A 516 23.02 12.50 -25.47
CA GLU A 516 23.44 12.09 -26.82
C GLU A 516 24.18 10.76 -26.85
N LEU A 517 24.45 10.21 -25.66
CA LEU A 517 25.23 8.99 -25.44
C LEU A 517 24.38 7.90 -24.77
N LEU A 518 24.57 6.67 -25.18
CA LEU A 518 24.19 5.50 -24.44
C LEU A 518 25.45 5.00 -23.75
N ILE A 519 25.44 5.06 -22.42
CA ILE A 519 26.58 4.69 -21.58
C ILE A 519 26.22 3.38 -20.90
N ASP A 520 26.87 2.30 -21.33
CA ASP A 520 26.75 0.99 -20.68
C ASP A 520 27.95 0.80 -19.77
N MET A 521 27.72 0.39 -18.51
CA MET A 521 28.77 0.00 -17.60
C MET A 521 29.13 -1.46 -17.87
N SER A 522 30.38 -1.74 -18.17
CA SER A 522 30.92 -3.09 -18.33
C SER A 522 31.72 -3.50 -17.09
N GLN A 523 31.78 -4.80 -16.86
CA GLN A 523 32.43 -5.36 -15.67
C GLN A 523 33.93 -5.56 -15.97
N LYS A 524 34.80 -5.13 -15.06
CA LYS A 524 36.19 -5.48 -15.04
C LYS A 524 36.34 -6.91 -14.51
N GLU A 525 37.31 -7.67 -15.04
CA GLU A 525 37.54 -9.05 -14.58
C GLU A 525 37.74 -9.10 -13.05
N GLY A 526 37.01 -9.97 -12.36
CA GLY A 526 37.01 -10.10 -10.92
C GLY A 526 36.10 -9.13 -10.18
N TYR A 527 35.32 -8.30 -10.89
CA TYR A 527 34.38 -7.35 -10.28
C TYR A 527 33.00 -7.39 -10.95
N VAL A 528 31.94 -7.17 -10.17
CA VAL A 528 30.57 -7.02 -10.67
C VAL A 528 29.96 -5.75 -10.11
N SER A 529 29.45 -4.89 -10.97
CA SER A 529 28.90 -3.59 -10.58
C SER A 529 27.42 -3.45 -10.94
N GLN A 530 26.72 -2.64 -10.13
CA GLN A 530 25.36 -2.17 -10.37
C GLN A 530 25.27 -0.70 -9.98
N ALA A 531 24.50 0.06 -10.72
CA ALA A 531 24.31 1.48 -10.44
C ALA A 531 22.85 1.89 -10.65
N ASP A 532 22.35 2.74 -9.77
CA ASP A 532 21.05 3.41 -9.87
C ASP A 532 21.07 4.70 -9.06
N HIS A 533 20.30 5.71 -9.50
CA HIS A 533 20.13 7.00 -8.80
C HIS A 533 21.40 7.67 -8.27
N GLY A 534 22.53 7.56 -9.01
CA GLY A 534 23.80 8.17 -8.65
C GLY A 534 24.67 7.36 -7.69
N VAL A 535 24.17 6.24 -7.19
CA VAL A 535 24.94 5.29 -6.37
C VAL A 535 25.43 4.14 -7.23
N THR A 536 26.71 3.79 -7.08
CA THR A 536 27.33 2.61 -7.75
C THR A 536 27.88 1.66 -6.69
N VAL A 537 27.50 0.40 -6.80
CA VAL A 537 28.01 -0.70 -5.97
C VAL A 537 28.88 -1.61 -6.82
N VAL A 538 30.07 -1.97 -6.34
CA VAL A 538 31.00 -2.89 -6.99
C VAL A 538 31.36 -4.01 -6.02
N LEU A 539 31.08 -5.26 -6.39
CA LEU A 539 31.47 -6.45 -5.63
C LEU A 539 32.81 -7.00 -6.14
N ASP A 540 33.74 -7.29 -5.23
CA ASP A 540 34.90 -8.11 -5.52
C ASP A 540 34.49 -9.59 -5.52
N THR A 541 34.55 -10.22 -6.70
CA THR A 541 34.12 -11.61 -6.89
C THR A 541 35.28 -12.62 -6.74
N ASN A 542 36.47 -12.15 -6.35
CA ASN A 542 37.61 -13.02 -6.09
C ASN A 542 37.46 -13.69 -4.72
N LEU A 543 37.12 -14.97 -4.70
CA LEU A 543 36.90 -15.73 -3.47
C LEU A 543 38.19 -16.40 -3.02
N THR A 544 38.61 -16.07 -1.80
CA THR A 544 39.76 -16.76 -1.15
C THR A 544 39.34 -18.14 -0.63
N PRO A 545 40.28 -19.08 -0.41
CA PRO A 545 39.99 -20.38 0.18
C PRO A 545 39.22 -20.27 1.52
N ALA A 546 39.57 -19.31 2.37
CA ALA A 546 38.89 -19.09 3.64
C ALA A 546 37.40 -18.65 3.47
N LEU A 547 37.13 -17.79 2.48
CA LEU A 547 35.73 -17.38 2.17
C LEU A 547 34.92 -18.55 1.60
N LEU A 548 35.54 -19.42 0.81
CA LEU A 548 34.88 -20.62 0.31
C LEU A 548 34.52 -21.58 1.43
N GLU A 549 35.44 -21.82 2.39
CA GLU A 549 35.15 -22.66 3.57
C GLU A 549 34.01 -22.10 4.41
N GLU A 550 34.02 -20.80 4.70
CA GLU A 550 32.92 -20.15 5.40
C GLU A 550 31.58 -20.29 4.64
N GLY A 551 31.62 -20.24 3.32
CA GLY A 551 30.46 -20.52 2.47
C GLY A 551 29.91 -21.94 2.69
N PHE A 552 30.75 -22.94 2.84
CA PHE A 552 30.35 -24.29 3.19
C PHE A 552 29.69 -24.35 4.59
N VAL A 553 30.30 -23.72 5.60
CA VAL A 553 29.75 -23.68 6.97
C VAL A 553 28.32 -23.11 6.97
N ARG A 554 28.10 -21.96 6.30
CA ARG A 554 26.79 -21.32 6.23
C ARG A 554 25.75 -22.14 5.48
N GLU A 555 26.15 -22.87 4.43
CA GLU A 555 25.25 -23.79 3.73
C GLU A 555 24.90 -24.99 4.63
N ILE A 556 25.86 -25.60 5.34
CA ILE A 556 25.61 -26.70 6.29
C ILE A 556 24.60 -26.26 7.34
N ILE A 557 24.84 -25.13 8.01
CA ILE A 557 23.92 -24.56 9.02
C ILE A 557 22.51 -24.41 8.43
N SER A 558 22.39 -23.86 7.23
CA SER A 558 21.10 -23.68 6.56
C SER A 558 20.39 -25.00 6.26
N LYS A 559 21.13 -26.04 5.85
CA LYS A 559 20.54 -27.37 5.59
C LYS A 559 20.05 -28.02 6.87
N VAL A 560 20.85 -27.97 7.92
CA VAL A 560 20.47 -28.47 9.25
C VAL A 560 19.23 -27.74 9.78
N GLN A 561 19.15 -26.41 9.68
CA GLN A 561 17.95 -25.65 10.09
C GLN A 561 16.71 -26.01 9.25
N THR A 562 16.89 -26.28 7.96
CA THR A 562 15.80 -26.76 7.11
C THR A 562 15.30 -28.13 7.56
N MET A 563 16.22 -29.05 7.88
CA MET A 563 15.92 -30.40 8.36
C MET A 563 15.23 -30.37 9.71
N ARG A 564 15.62 -29.48 10.64
CA ARG A 564 14.91 -29.28 11.92
C ARG A 564 13.44 -28.95 11.69
N LYS A 565 13.16 -28.04 10.76
CA LYS A 565 11.79 -27.64 10.40
C LYS A 565 11.02 -28.80 9.76
N GLU A 566 11.63 -29.53 8.82
CA GLU A 566 11.02 -30.66 8.12
C GLU A 566 10.73 -31.83 9.09
N ALA A 567 11.58 -32.02 10.09
CA ALA A 567 11.41 -33.02 11.16
C ALA A 567 10.39 -32.60 12.24
N GLY A 568 9.84 -31.38 12.17
CA GLY A 568 8.85 -30.87 13.12
C GLY A 568 9.42 -30.50 14.49
N PHE A 569 10.70 -30.16 14.58
CA PHE A 569 11.32 -29.74 15.83
C PHE A 569 10.93 -28.32 16.19
N GLU A 570 10.77 -28.06 17.49
CA GLU A 570 10.54 -26.73 18.02
C GLU A 570 11.81 -25.86 17.91
N VAL A 571 11.64 -24.54 17.94
CA VAL A 571 12.75 -23.59 17.79
C VAL A 571 13.80 -23.77 18.88
N THR A 572 13.37 -24.14 20.08
CA THR A 572 14.20 -24.31 21.28
C THR A 572 14.77 -25.71 21.47
N ASP A 573 14.41 -26.68 20.61
CA ASP A 573 14.89 -28.03 20.75
C ASP A 573 16.39 -28.15 20.52
N HIS A 574 17.08 -28.87 21.38
CA HIS A 574 18.46 -29.28 21.20
C HIS A 574 18.56 -30.55 20.36
N ILE A 575 19.61 -30.64 19.52
CA ILE A 575 19.75 -31.75 18.57
C ILE A 575 21.13 -32.38 18.60
N THR A 576 21.20 -33.59 18.01
CA THR A 576 22.45 -34.21 17.52
C THR A 576 22.46 -34.10 15.99
N VAL A 577 23.60 -33.67 15.42
CA VAL A 577 23.80 -33.60 13.97
C VAL A 577 24.67 -34.74 13.52
N TYR A 578 24.28 -35.41 12.43
CA TYR A 578 25.02 -36.50 11.80
C TYR A 578 25.52 -36.10 10.41
N GLU A 579 26.69 -36.58 10.05
CA GLU A 579 27.28 -36.42 8.71
C GLU A 579 27.81 -37.75 8.21
N GLU A 580 27.52 -38.10 6.95
CA GLU A 580 28.00 -39.29 6.31
C GLU A 580 28.32 -39.03 4.81
N GLY A 581 29.48 -39.54 4.39
CA GLY A 581 29.77 -39.78 3.00
C GLY A 581 30.49 -38.66 2.25
N ASN A 582 31.06 -37.65 2.93
CA ASN A 582 31.87 -36.62 2.24
C ASN A 582 33.05 -36.11 3.07
N ASP A 583 34.26 -36.44 2.66
CA ASP A 583 35.50 -36.05 3.37
C ASP A 583 35.68 -34.51 3.48
N LYS A 584 35.27 -33.76 2.44
CA LYS A 584 35.39 -32.29 2.44
C LYS A 584 34.44 -31.66 3.44
N ILE A 585 33.19 -32.11 3.46
CA ILE A 585 32.18 -31.62 4.42
C ILE A 585 32.59 -31.99 5.84
N LYS A 586 33.07 -33.20 6.06
CA LYS A 586 33.61 -33.67 7.33
C LYS A 586 34.75 -32.79 7.84
N GLU A 587 35.74 -32.48 6.95
CA GLU A 587 36.85 -31.57 7.28
C GLU A 587 36.33 -30.21 7.75
N VAL A 588 35.38 -29.58 7.00
CA VAL A 588 34.78 -28.31 7.34
C VAL A 588 34.00 -28.41 8.67
N MET A 589 33.19 -29.43 8.86
CA MET A 589 32.42 -29.62 10.10
C MET A 589 33.33 -29.83 11.30
N THR A 590 34.47 -30.53 11.15
CA THR A 590 35.47 -30.71 12.20
C THR A 590 36.12 -29.38 12.58
N LYS A 591 36.52 -28.60 11.59
CA LYS A 591 37.21 -27.31 11.79
C LYS A 591 36.30 -26.25 12.45
N TYR A 592 35.03 -26.24 12.10
CA TYR A 592 34.03 -25.26 12.53
C TYR A 592 32.95 -25.83 13.46
N THR A 593 33.29 -26.89 14.22
CA THR A 593 32.37 -27.63 15.09
C THR A 593 31.60 -26.72 16.05
N ASP A 594 32.30 -25.83 16.77
CA ASP A 594 31.68 -24.97 17.79
C ASP A 594 30.72 -23.96 17.16
N GLU A 595 31.09 -23.36 16.03
CA GLU A 595 30.23 -22.43 15.29
C GLU A 595 28.94 -23.11 14.80
N ILE A 596 29.07 -24.24 14.14
CA ILE A 596 27.93 -24.99 13.63
C ILE A 596 27.01 -25.44 14.77
N LYS A 597 27.56 -26.03 15.84
CA LYS A 597 26.80 -26.47 17.02
C LYS A 597 26.01 -25.32 17.66
N ASN A 598 26.63 -24.19 17.83
CA ASN A 598 25.99 -23.01 18.44
C ASN A 598 24.84 -22.50 17.57
N ASP A 599 25.02 -22.39 16.26
CA ASP A 599 24.03 -21.81 15.35
C ASP A 599 22.82 -22.72 15.09
N VAL A 600 22.98 -24.04 15.27
CA VAL A 600 21.89 -24.99 15.07
C VAL A 600 21.33 -25.59 16.38
N LEU A 601 21.78 -25.13 17.55
CA LEU A 601 21.46 -25.67 18.87
C LEU A 601 21.78 -27.18 18.96
N ALA A 602 22.96 -27.58 18.45
CA ALA A 602 23.42 -28.96 18.55
C ALA A 602 24.27 -29.15 19.81
N ASP A 603 23.94 -30.14 20.62
CA ASP A 603 24.78 -30.57 21.73
C ASP A 603 25.92 -31.49 21.25
N ASP A 604 25.60 -32.34 20.24
CA ASP A 604 26.54 -33.31 19.71
C ASP A 604 26.59 -33.29 18.19
N MET A 605 27.74 -33.65 17.64
CA MET A 605 27.97 -33.80 16.21
C MET A 605 28.72 -35.11 15.95
N CYS A 606 28.07 -36.02 15.22
CA CYS A 606 28.58 -37.35 14.91
C CYS A 606 28.95 -37.41 13.42
N LEU A 607 30.25 -37.51 13.14
CA LEU A 607 30.79 -37.62 11.80
C LEU A 607 30.98 -39.07 11.41
N ASP A 608 30.91 -39.39 10.09
CA ASP A 608 30.89 -40.76 9.54
C ASP A 608 29.77 -41.63 10.15
N ALA A 609 28.63 -41.01 10.46
CA ALA A 609 27.52 -41.70 11.11
C ALA A 609 26.18 -41.24 10.56
N GLU A 610 25.23 -42.18 10.46
CA GLU A 610 23.85 -41.92 10.08
C GLU A 610 22.96 -41.95 11.33
N GLY A 611 21.98 -41.00 11.41
CA GLY A 611 21.03 -40.96 12.52
C GLY A 611 19.88 -39.98 12.30
N GLY A 612 18.78 -40.22 13.00
CA GLY A 612 17.59 -39.39 13.03
C GLY A 612 16.96 -39.14 11.67
N TYR A 613 16.40 -37.95 11.47
CA TYR A 613 15.83 -37.54 10.18
C TYR A 613 17.00 -37.20 9.22
N SER A 614 17.22 -38.04 8.21
CA SER A 614 18.37 -37.95 7.29
C SER A 614 17.94 -37.56 5.89
N LYS A 615 18.80 -36.75 5.21
CA LYS A 615 18.55 -36.28 3.84
C LYS A 615 19.85 -36.05 3.09
N GLU A 616 19.85 -36.37 1.78
CA GLU A 616 20.97 -36.08 0.89
C GLU A 616 20.91 -34.62 0.40
N TRP A 617 22.07 -33.97 0.41
CA TRP A 617 22.23 -32.59 -0.02
C TRP A 617 23.39 -32.43 -1.01
N ASP A 618 23.26 -31.48 -1.91
CA ASP A 618 24.36 -30.90 -2.67
C ASP A 618 24.75 -29.57 -2.01
N ILE A 619 25.91 -29.54 -1.40
CA ILE A 619 26.44 -28.36 -0.73
C ILE A 619 27.62 -27.83 -1.54
N ASN A 620 27.37 -26.81 -2.37
CA ASN A 620 28.38 -26.19 -3.25
C ASN A 620 29.13 -27.20 -4.18
N GLY A 621 28.39 -28.21 -4.68
CA GLY A 621 28.92 -29.26 -5.55
C GLY A 621 29.37 -30.53 -4.82
N GLU A 622 29.39 -30.50 -3.50
CA GLU A 622 29.72 -31.65 -2.65
C GLU A 622 28.44 -32.39 -2.20
N LYS A 623 28.33 -33.66 -2.54
CA LYS A 623 27.21 -34.50 -2.11
C LYS A 623 27.48 -35.08 -0.73
N VAL A 624 26.54 -34.92 0.19
CA VAL A 624 26.64 -35.38 1.58
C VAL A 624 25.28 -35.79 2.10
N ARG A 625 25.23 -36.77 2.99
CA ARG A 625 24.05 -37.08 3.78
C ARG A 625 24.17 -36.43 5.16
N LEU A 626 23.22 -35.58 5.49
CA LEU A 626 23.10 -35.00 6.82
C LEU A 626 21.90 -35.61 7.55
N GLY A 627 22.01 -35.74 8.88
CA GLY A 627 20.96 -36.22 9.77
C GLY A 627 20.76 -35.27 10.95
N VAL A 628 19.53 -35.19 11.47
CA VAL A 628 19.21 -34.45 12.71
C VAL A 628 18.33 -35.28 13.60
N GLU A 629 18.63 -35.33 14.88
CA GLU A 629 17.87 -36.06 15.91
C GLU A 629 17.63 -35.16 17.11
N LYS A 630 16.37 -35.14 17.58
CA LYS A 630 16.03 -34.38 18.78
C LYS A 630 16.59 -35.08 20.01
N LYS A 631 17.33 -34.32 20.82
CA LYS A 631 17.82 -34.83 22.10
C LYS A 631 16.68 -34.84 23.11
N MET A 632 16.43 -36.00 23.73
CA MET A 632 15.38 -36.17 24.73
C MET A 632 15.77 -35.52 26.06
#